data_81c036223aa4cde9eec226cbb886b4ad
#
_entry.id   81c036223aa4cde9eec226cbb886b4ad
#
_cell.length_a   1.000
_cell.length_b   1.000
_cell.length_c   1.000
_cell.angle_alpha   90.00
_cell.angle_beta   90.00
_cell.angle_gamma   90.00
#
_symmetry.space_group_name_H-M   'P 1'
#
loop_
_entity.id
_entity.type
_entity.pdbx_description
1 polymer ?
#
loop_
_entity_poly.entity_id
_entity_poly.type
_entity_poly.pdbx_seq_one_letter_code
_entity_poly.pdbx_strand_id
1 'polypeptide(L)'
;MKRTISAEVGKGSVNHNSRKFRAENVDGSRTHLNIDYCNERIQTVYHQLFDEALKRYNEKQARADRRIPNYYEKIRSGNQEKPFHEIILQIGNKEDMSATGEYAELARTVLDEYYRGFQERNPNLRVFSAHLHMDEATPHIHIDFVPFTTGSKRGLDTRVSLKQALAAQGFKGGTRGATEWSQWVQSEKEQLAAVMVRYDIQWEQTGTHEKHLSVLDYKKQEREKEIAALDSTLAEKQDELETVRNRIENFDQGAHSIERLEQRIESDAEFQLPDPPTLMTAKTYKQRFVDPLIRKLKEVIREVFYHYYKALDSYHRLNNTNGRLYRENEHLTIVNDKLKGENEVLRSELKDFRFLRKVLGSQQIDNLIAQAKDMEQQRKQTQRTRHRNTNYER
;
A
#
# COMPACT_ATOMS: atom_id res chain seq x y z
N MET A 1 17.77 17.59 -3.70
CA MET A 1 17.24 16.33 -3.14
C MET A 1 17.47 15.17 -4.09
N LYS A 2 17.40 13.88 -3.60
CA LYS A 2 17.51 12.69 -4.48
C LYS A 2 16.16 12.01 -4.63
N ARG A 3 15.79 11.58 -5.86
CA ARG A 3 14.55 10.87 -6.14
C ARG A 3 14.76 9.82 -7.21
N THR A 4 14.01 8.73 -7.14
CA THR A 4 13.99 7.68 -8.16
C THR A 4 13.16 8.11 -9.37
N ILE A 5 13.37 7.47 -10.52
CA ILE A 5 12.51 7.58 -11.69
C ILE A 5 11.93 6.21 -12.01
N SER A 6 10.61 6.09 -11.96
CA SER A 6 9.89 4.94 -12.48
C SER A 6 9.42 5.21 -13.91
N ALA A 7 9.59 4.22 -14.79
CA ALA A 7 9.03 4.23 -16.14
C ALA A 7 8.47 2.83 -16.43
N GLU A 8 7.16 2.76 -16.60
CA GLU A 8 6.42 1.52 -16.71
C GLU A 8 5.73 1.39 -18.06
N VAL A 9 5.57 0.12 -18.49
CA VAL A 9 4.68 -0.19 -19.60
C VAL A 9 3.25 -0.19 -19.07
N GLY A 10 2.46 0.78 -19.48
CA GLY A 10 1.06 0.85 -19.11
C GLY A 10 0.21 -0.26 -19.73
N LYS A 11 -0.98 -0.45 -19.18
CA LYS A 11 -1.95 -1.44 -19.67
C LYS A 11 -2.81 -0.92 -20.83
N GLY A 12 -2.66 0.34 -21.21
CA GLY A 12 -3.41 0.95 -22.30
C GLY A 12 -4.87 1.24 -21.94
N SER A 13 -5.15 1.62 -20.70
CA SER A 13 -6.51 1.93 -20.25
C SER A 13 -6.86 3.41 -20.47
N VAL A 14 -7.07 3.81 -21.73
CA VAL A 14 -7.38 5.21 -22.12
C VAL A 14 -8.58 5.78 -21.35
N ASN A 15 -9.57 4.96 -21.00
CA ASN A 15 -10.72 5.40 -20.21
C ASN A 15 -10.34 5.72 -18.76
N HIS A 16 -9.38 4.99 -18.17
CA HIS A 16 -8.82 5.31 -16.86
C HIS A 16 -7.98 6.59 -16.94
N ASN A 17 -7.10 6.68 -17.92
CA ASN A 17 -6.20 7.81 -18.11
C ASN A 17 -6.99 9.13 -18.28
N SER A 18 -8.06 9.12 -19.08
CA SER A 18 -8.94 10.27 -19.30
C SER A 18 -10.04 10.46 -18.23
N ARG A 19 -9.99 9.72 -17.12
CA ARG A 19 -10.99 9.74 -16.03
C ARG A 19 -12.45 9.50 -16.48
N LYS A 20 -12.66 8.93 -17.67
CA LYS A 20 -13.95 8.37 -18.07
C LYS A 20 -14.33 7.16 -17.21
N PHE A 21 -13.33 6.45 -16.71
CA PHE A 21 -13.44 5.42 -15.69
C PHE A 21 -12.58 5.80 -14.48
N ARG A 22 -13.15 5.79 -13.28
CA ARG A 22 -12.43 6.04 -12.02
C ARG A 22 -12.20 4.74 -11.29
N ALA A 23 -10.94 4.40 -11.04
CA ALA A 23 -10.55 3.29 -10.19
C ALA A 23 -10.71 3.67 -8.70
N GLU A 24 -10.67 2.68 -7.83
CA GLU A 24 -10.88 2.83 -6.38
C GLU A 24 -9.81 3.69 -5.69
N ASN A 25 -8.60 3.74 -6.27
CA ASN A 25 -7.45 4.50 -5.79
C ASN A 25 -7.44 5.97 -6.24
N VAL A 26 -8.47 6.42 -6.98
CA VAL A 26 -8.57 7.80 -7.48
C VAL A 26 -9.36 8.67 -6.50
N ASP A 27 -8.73 9.71 -5.99
CA ASP A 27 -9.41 10.75 -5.20
C ASP A 27 -10.17 11.73 -6.11
N GLY A 28 -11.48 11.52 -6.20
CA GLY A 28 -12.34 12.34 -7.05
C GLY A 28 -12.37 13.84 -6.70
N SER A 29 -12.03 14.22 -5.48
CA SER A 29 -11.97 15.62 -5.05
C SER A 29 -10.78 16.36 -5.68
N ARG A 30 -9.74 15.64 -6.08
CA ARG A 30 -8.48 16.15 -6.62
C ARG A 30 -8.35 16.01 -8.14
N THR A 31 -9.30 15.38 -8.81
CA THR A 31 -9.28 15.20 -10.28
C THR A 31 -9.16 16.53 -11.04
N HIS A 32 -9.58 17.65 -10.45
CA HIS A 32 -9.44 18.98 -11.04
C HIS A 32 -7.98 19.48 -11.11
N LEU A 33 -7.05 18.83 -10.41
CA LEU A 33 -5.61 19.12 -10.44
C LEU A 33 -4.88 18.40 -11.58
N ASN A 34 -5.53 17.41 -12.20
CA ASN A 34 -4.97 16.69 -13.35
C ASN A 34 -4.78 17.61 -14.54
N ILE A 35 -3.83 17.26 -15.42
CA ILE A 35 -3.63 17.97 -16.68
C ILE A 35 -3.94 17.01 -17.82
N ASP A 36 -4.86 17.40 -18.67
CA ASP A 36 -5.18 16.72 -19.92
C ASP A 36 -4.47 17.42 -21.08
N TYR A 37 -3.45 16.80 -21.66
CA TYR A 37 -2.69 17.38 -22.78
C TYR A 37 -3.34 17.09 -24.12
N CYS A 38 -3.76 15.86 -24.33
CA CYS A 38 -4.52 15.44 -25.51
C CYS A 38 -5.34 14.18 -25.21
N ASN A 39 -6.45 14.02 -25.94
CA ASN A 39 -7.33 12.86 -25.85
C ASN A 39 -8.07 12.65 -27.17
N GLU A 40 -7.33 12.21 -28.19
CA GLU A 40 -7.87 11.96 -29.54
C GLU A 40 -8.40 10.52 -29.61
N ARG A 41 -9.33 10.28 -30.51
CA ARG A 41 -9.75 8.90 -30.84
C ARG A 41 -8.65 8.20 -31.63
N ILE A 42 -8.21 7.02 -31.16
CA ILE A 42 -7.16 6.26 -31.82
C ILE A 42 -7.50 5.95 -33.29
N GLN A 43 -8.76 5.71 -33.61
CA GLN A 43 -9.19 5.48 -35.01
C GLN A 43 -8.92 6.69 -35.89
N THR A 44 -9.16 7.90 -35.39
CA THR A 44 -8.85 9.15 -36.10
C THR A 44 -7.35 9.26 -36.39
N VAL A 45 -6.51 8.93 -35.42
CA VAL A 45 -5.05 8.93 -35.59
C VAL A 45 -4.60 7.88 -36.59
N TYR A 46 -5.24 6.71 -36.61
CA TYR A 46 -4.97 5.68 -37.64
C TYR A 46 -5.33 6.17 -39.05
N HIS A 47 -6.44 6.86 -39.23
CA HIS A 47 -6.81 7.44 -40.52
C HIS A 47 -5.78 8.48 -40.96
N GLN A 48 -5.34 9.36 -40.06
CA GLN A 48 -4.33 10.38 -40.35
C GLN A 48 -2.98 9.78 -40.77
N LEU A 49 -2.54 8.70 -40.10
CA LEU A 49 -1.23 8.13 -40.32
C LEU A 49 -1.18 7.14 -41.49
N PHE A 50 -2.25 6.39 -41.75
CA PHE A 50 -2.16 5.19 -42.57
C PHE A 50 -3.08 5.14 -43.80
N ASP A 51 -4.10 6.01 -43.92
CA ASP A 51 -5.06 5.90 -45.03
C ASP A 51 -4.40 6.03 -46.40
N GLU A 52 -3.46 6.93 -46.57
CA GLU A 52 -2.73 7.09 -47.82
C GLU A 52 -1.87 5.86 -48.15
N ALA A 53 -1.21 5.27 -47.16
CA ALA A 53 -0.43 4.05 -47.34
C ALA A 53 -1.33 2.85 -47.58
N LEU A 54 -2.49 2.80 -46.95
CA LEU A 54 -3.51 1.77 -47.14
C LEU A 54 -4.09 1.80 -48.55
N LYS A 55 -4.39 2.99 -49.06
CA LYS A 55 -4.85 3.21 -50.42
C LYS A 55 -3.82 2.69 -51.43
N ARG A 56 -2.57 3.14 -51.32
CA ARG A 56 -1.46 2.67 -52.22
C ARG A 56 -1.24 1.15 -52.12
N TYR A 57 -1.39 0.55 -50.94
CA TYR A 57 -1.30 -0.88 -50.74
C TYR A 57 -2.43 -1.63 -51.44
N ASN A 58 -3.69 -1.21 -51.25
CA ASN A 58 -4.88 -1.84 -51.80
C ASN A 58 -4.95 -1.75 -53.35
N GLU A 59 -4.49 -0.66 -53.94
CA GLU A 59 -4.40 -0.45 -55.37
C GLU A 59 -3.46 -1.48 -56.03
N LYS A 60 -2.40 -1.91 -55.35
CA LYS A 60 -1.47 -2.94 -55.80
C LYS A 60 -2.00 -4.38 -55.71
N GLN A 61 -3.14 -4.58 -54.96
CA GLN A 61 -3.71 -5.91 -54.78
C GLN A 61 -4.71 -6.25 -55.88
N ALA A 62 -4.31 -7.17 -56.77
CA ALA A 62 -5.19 -7.68 -57.84
C ALA A 62 -6.40 -8.47 -57.26
N ARG A 63 -6.21 -9.19 -56.14
CA ARG A 63 -7.23 -9.99 -55.48
C ARG A 63 -7.91 -9.22 -54.36
N ALA A 64 -9.26 -9.23 -54.34
CA ALA A 64 -10.06 -8.52 -53.34
C ALA A 64 -9.84 -9.03 -51.92
N ASP A 65 -9.61 -10.36 -51.74
CA ASP A 65 -9.35 -10.99 -50.45
C ASP A 65 -8.01 -10.56 -49.80
N ARG A 66 -7.10 -9.96 -50.59
CA ARG A 66 -5.83 -9.41 -50.07
C ARG A 66 -5.91 -7.92 -49.72
N ARG A 67 -7.02 -7.26 -50.06
CA ARG A 67 -7.24 -5.86 -49.71
C ARG A 67 -7.60 -5.73 -48.22
N ILE A 68 -7.13 -4.68 -47.62
CA ILE A 68 -7.41 -4.38 -46.19
C ILE A 68 -8.49 -3.31 -46.14
N PRO A 69 -9.70 -3.60 -45.65
CA PRO A 69 -10.77 -2.63 -45.59
C PRO A 69 -10.57 -1.59 -44.46
N ASN A 70 -10.00 -2.00 -43.33
CA ASN A 70 -9.74 -1.14 -42.21
C ASN A 70 -8.41 -1.56 -41.55
N TYR A 71 -7.44 -0.66 -41.52
CA TYR A 71 -6.11 -0.96 -41.01
C TYR A 71 -6.09 -1.03 -39.48
N TYR A 72 -6.85 -0.21 -38.77
CA TYR A 72 -6.98 -0.27 -37.31
C TYR A 72 -7.52 -1.64 -36.88
N GLU A 73 -8.62 -2.08 -37.46
CA GLU A 73 -9.21 -3.39 -37.15
C GLU A 73 -8.27 -4.56 -37.48
N LYS A 74 -7.50 -4.47 -38.55
CA LYS A 74 -6.48 -5.45 -38.89
C LYS A 74 -5.39 -5.56 -37.81
N ILE A 75 -4.91 -4.43 -37.28
CA ILE A 75 -3.90 -4.42 -36.22
C ILE A 75 -4.53 -4.91 -34.91
N ARG A 76 -5.73 -4.42 -34.57
CA ARG A 76 -6.45 -4.77 -33.32
C ARG A 76 -6.76 -6.29 -33.22
N SER A 77 -7.13 -6.91 -34.32
CA SER A 77 -7.43 -8.34 -34.39
C SER A 77 -6.21 -9.22 -34.63
N GLY A 78 -5.05 -8.63 -34.95
CA GLY A 78 -3.80 -9.33 -35.18
C GLY A 78 -3.02 -9.58 -33.88
N ASN A 79 -2.03 -10.50 -33.96
CA ASN A 79 -1.18 -10.87 -32.83
C ASN A 79 0.27 -10.36 -32.96
N GLN A 80 0.61 -9.64 -34.03
CA GLN A 80 2.00 -9.24 -34.33
C GLN A 80 2.35 -7.86 -33.72
N GLU A 81 1.43 -6.92 -33.80
CA GLU A 81 1.62 -5.55 -33.32
C GLU A 81 0.45 -5.15 -32.43
N LYS A 82 0.72 -4.36 -31.40
CA LYS A 82 -0.33 -3.73 -30.60
C LYS A 82 -0.83 -2.48 -31.31
N PRO A 83 -2.14 -2.12 -31.19
CA PRO A 83 -2.66 -0.89 -31.77
C PRO A 83 -1.96 0.36 -31.28
N PHE A 84 -1.52 0.38 -30.04
CA PHE A 84 -0.76 1.47 -29.42
C PHE A 84 0.03 0.95 -28.22
N HIS A 85 0.89 1.78 -27.68
CA HIS A 85 1.65 1.54 -26.48
C HIS A 85 1.46 2.69 -25.49
N GLU A 86 1.64 2.38 -24.23
CA GLU A 86 1.58 3.34 -23.13
C GLU A 86 2.89 3.29 -22.35
N ILE A 87 3.40 4.47 -21.98
CA ILE A 87 4.43 4.63 -20.96
C ILE A 87 3.88 5.48 -19.82
N ILE A 88 4.17 5.05 -18.59
CA ILE A 88 3.85 5.78 -17.36
C ILE A 88 5.16 6.22 -16.75
N LEU A 89 5.31 7.50 -16.46
CA LEU A 89 6.49 8.07 -15.83
C LEU A 89 6.13 8.72 -14.50
N GLN A 90 6.95 8.45 -13.49
CA GLN A 90 6.78 8.93 -12.11
C GLN A 90 8.14 9.29 -11.51
N ILE A 91 8.14 10.31 -10.64
CA ILE A 91 9.29 10.73 -9.85
C ILE A 91 9.04 10.33 -8.40
N GLY A 92 10.00 9.64 -7.76
CA GLY A 92 9.88 9.18 -6.38
C GLY A 92 8.76 8.16 -6.16
N ASN A 93 8.26 8.12 -4.94
CA ASN A 93 7.20 7.22 -4.51
C ASN A 93 6.20 7.93 -3.57
N LYS A 94 5.22 7.20 -3.02
CA LYS A 94 4.18 7.77 -2.13
C LYS A 94 4.72 8.36 -0.82
N GLU A 95 5.93 7.98 -0.40
CA GLU A 95 6.53 8.41 0.86
C GLU A 95 7.28 9.72 0.70
N ASP A 96 7.92 9.93 -0.47
CA ASP A 96 8.82 11.05 -0.71
C ASP A 96 8.32 12.05 -1.77
N MET A 97 7.33 11.67 -2.60
CA MET A 97 6.69 12.49 -3.64
C MET A 97 5.17 12.26 -3.68
N SER A 98 4.53 12.16 -2.50
CA SER A 98 3.08 11.99 -2.40
C SER A 98 2.33 13.12 -3.12
N ALA A 99 1.25 12.78 -3.81
CA ALA A 99 0.39 13.74 -4.48
C ALA A 99 -0.32 14.73 -3.51
N THR A 100 -0.37 14.39 -2.21
CA THR A 100 -0.87 15.28 -1.13
C THR A 100 0.26 15.92 -0.31
N GLY A 101 1.52 15.63 -0.64
CA GLY A 101 2.70 16.10 0.08
C GLY A 101 3.21 17.45 -0.38
N GLU A 102 4.20 17.96 0.31
CA GLU A 102 4.87 19.24 0.04
C GLU A 102 5.44 19.33 -1.38
N TYR A 103 5.90 18.20 -1.94
CA TYR A 103 6.57 18.16 -3.25
C TYR A 103 5.63 17.81 -4.42
N ALA A 104 4.31 17.75 -4.19
CA ALA A 104 3.35 17.39 -5.23
C ALA A 104 3.38 18.34 -6.45
N GLU A 105 3.38 19.67 -6.20
CA GLU A 105 3.43 20.68 -7.26
C GLU A 105 4.79 20.71 -7.95
N LEU A 106 5.87 20.38 -7.25
CA LEU A 106 7.19 20.25 -7.85
C LEU A 106 7.24 19.07 -8.83
N ALA A 107 6.71 17.90 -8.43
CA ALA A 107 6.61 16.74 -9.31
C ALA A 107 5.76 17.04 -10.55
N ARG A 108 4.61 17.71 -10.36
CA ARG A 108 3.74 18.16 -11.44
C ARG A 108 4.48 19.04 -12.44
N THR A 109 5.20 20.04 -11.95
CA THR A 109 5.95 20.99 -12.78
C THR A 109 7.03 20.28 -13.61
N VAL A 110 7.78 19.38 -12.97
CA VAL A 110 8.85 18.63 -13.65
C VAL A 110 8.28 17.69 -14.72
N LEU A 111 7.18 16.98 -14.42
CA LEU A 111 6.52 16.08 -15.38
C LEU A 111 5.87 16.85 -16.54
N ASP A 112 5.28 18.00 -16.27
CA ASP A 112 4.72 18.89 -17.30
C ASP A 112 5.82 19.37 -18.27
N GLU A 113 6.93 19.87 -17.72
CA GLU A 113 8.06 20.33 -18.55
C GLU A 113 8.67 19.19 -19.37
N TYR A 114 8.83 18.02 -18.79
CA TYR A 114 9.29 16.81 -19.49
C TYR A 114 8.38 16.48 -20.67
N TYR A 115 7.07 16.47 -20.47
CA TYR A 115 6.11 16.11 -21.50
C TYR A 115 6.10 17.07 -22.69
N ARG A 116 6.27 18.38 -22.46
CA ARG A 116 6.24 19.40 -23.55
C ARG A 116 7.25 19.12 -24.65
N GLY A 117 8.39 18.49 -24.34
CA GLY A 117 9.38 18.08 -25.32
C GLY A 117 9.20 16.66 -25.86
N PHE A 118 8.22 15.88 -25.39
CA PHE A 118 8.12 14.46 -25.69
C PHE A 118 7.89 14.16 -27.18
N GLN A 119 6.94 14.84 -27.82
CA GLN A 119 6.61 14.58 -29.22
C GLN A 119 7.76 14.97 -30.17
N GLU A 120 8.50 16.03 -29.89
CA GLU A 120 9.66 16.44 -30.66
C GLU A 120 10.80 15.42 -30.59
N ARG A 121 11.07 14.91 -29.39
CA ARG A 121 12.07 13.84 -29.19
C ARG A 121 11.65 12.52 -29.82
N ASN A 122 10.36 12.29 -29.98
CA ASN A 122 9.78 11.01 -30.41
C ASN A 122 8.95 11.15 -31.70
N PRO A 123 9.54 11.56 -32.83
CA PRO A 123 8.80 11.88 -34.07
C PRO A 123 8.06 10.66 -34.67
N ASN A 124 8.50 9.44 -34.37
CA ASN A 124 7.89 8.19 -34.85
C ASN A 124 6.87 7.59 -33.84
N LEU A 125 6.59 8.27 -32.74
CA LEU A 125 5.61 7.90 -31.73
C LEU A 125 4.50 8.96 -31.71
N ARG A 126 3.40 8.75 -32.45
CA ARG A 126 2.30 9.72 -32.51
C ARG A 126 1.47 9.62 -31.22
N VAL A 127 1.64 10.58 -30.32
CA VAL A 127 0.85 10.69 -29.09
C VAL A 127 -0.60 11.03 -29.44
N PHE A 128 -1.56 10.31 -28.86
CA PHE A 128 -2.99 10.56 -29.04
C PHE A 128 -3.75 10.76 -27.73
N SER A 129 -3.18 10.32 -26.62
CA SER A 129 -3.75 10.49 -25.27
C SER A 129 -2.60 10.70 -24.29
N ALA A 130 -2.65 11.79 -23.53
CA ALA A 130 -1.66 12.08 -22.50
C ALA A 130 -2.29 12.83 -21.34
N HIS A 131 -2.07 12.32 -20.13
CA HIS A 131 -2.71 12.79 -18.91
C HIS A 131 -1.72 12.77 -17.74
N LEU A 132 -1.58 13.87 -17.03
CA LEU A 132 -0.83 13.95 -15.79
C LEU A 132 -1.83 13.85 -14.62
N HIS A 133 -1.64 12.85 -13.79
CA HIS A 133 -2.52 12.57 -12.67
C HIS A 133 -1.94 13.09 -11.36
N MET A 134 -2.77 13.88 -10.65
CA MET A 134 -2.53 14.44 -9.32
C MET A 134 -3.51 13.87 -8.27
N ASP A 135 -4.42 13.01 -8.70
CA ASP A 135 -5.54 12.47 -7.93
C ASP A 135 -5.36 11.01 -7.51
N GLU A 136 -4.13 10.51 -7.60
CA GLU A 136 -3.70 9.21 -7.07
C GLU A 136 -2.59 9.39 -6.02
N ALA A 137 -1.98 8.30 -5.55
CA ALA A 137 -1.02 8.34 -4.45
C ALA A 137 0.22 9.19 -4.74
N THR A 138 0.70 9.17 -5.99
CA THR A 138 1.91 9.88 -6.44
C THR A 138 1.65 10.54 -7.80
N PRO A 139 2.11 11.77 -8.04
CA PRO A 139 2.02 12.39 -9.36
C PRO A 139 2.73 11.56 -10.43
N HIS A 140 2.03 11.27 -11.53
CA HIS A 140 2.57 10.51 -12.64
C HIS A 140 1.90 10.91 -13.96
N ILE A 141 2.57 10.64 -15.07
CA ILE A 141 2.06 10.95 -16.39
C ILE A 141 1.86 9.69 -17.22
N HIS A 142 0.70 9.56 -17.84
CA HIS A 142 0.36 8.55 -18.83
C HIS A 142 0.53 9.12 -20.22
N ILE A 143 1.25 8.43 -21.09
CA ILE A 143 1.46 8.82 -22.49
C ILE A 143 1.13 7.64 -23.38
N ASP A 144 0.01 7.71 -24.09
CA ASP A 144 -0.46 6.72 -25.06
C ASP A 144 -0.07 7.16 -26.48
N PHE A 145 0.59 6.29 -27.23
CA PHE A 145 1.07 6.62 -28.57
C PHE A 145 0.96 5.47 -29.55
N VAL A 146 0.78 5.81 -30.84
CA VAL A 146 0.84 4.89 -31.98
C VAL A 146 2.24 4.95 -32.56
N PRO A 147 3.04 3.87 -32.46
CA PRO A 147 4.35 3.82 -33.10
C PRO A 147 4.21 3.53 -34.59
N PHE A 148 4.89 4.29 -35.43
CA PHE A 148 4.83 4.10 -36.86
C PHE A 148 6.20 4.22 -37.54
N THR A 149 6.33 3.56 -38.67
CA THR A 149 7.52 3.61 -39.53
C THR A 149 7.11 3.87 -40.96
N THR A 150 7.97 4.54 -41.73
CA THR A 150 7.80 4.82 -43.16
C THR A 150 8.81 4.05 -43.99
N GLY A 151 8.58 3.94 -45.30
CA GLY A 151 9.52 3.28 -46.24
C GLY A 151 9.61 1.77 -46.08
N SER A 152 8.61 1.10 -45.48
CA SER A 152 8.59 -0.35 -45.32
C SER A 152 8.46 -1.05 -46.68
N LYS A 153 9.31 -2.07 -46.92
CA LYS A 153 9.30 -2.86 -48.18
C LYS A 153 8.21 -3.94 -48.18
N ARG A 154 7.64 -4.31 -47.02
CA ARG A 154 6.62 -5.36 -46.90
C ARG A 154 5.36 -4.79 -46.23
N GLY A 155 4.19 -5.11 -46.81
CA GLY A 155 2.91 -4.58 -46.34
C GLY A 155 2.71 -3.13 -46.74
N LEU A 156 2.13 -2.33 -45.87
CA LEU A 156 2.00 -0.88 -46.08
C LEU A 156 3.40 -0.23 -45.99
N ASP A 157 3.66 0.77 -46.82
CA ASP A 157 4.90 1.55 -46.78
C ASP A 157 5.00 2.41 -45.51
N THR A 158 3.87 2.91 -44.98
CA THR A 158 3.75 3.46 -43.65
C THR A 158 2.90 2.51 -42.84
N ARG A 159 3.42 2.01 -41.71
CA ARG A 159 2.77 0.97 -40.93
C ARG A 159 3.09 1.07 -39.43
N VAL A 160 2.25 0.45 -38.62
CA VAL A 160 2.51 0.27 -37.18
C VAL A 160 3.70 -0.66 -36.99
N SER A 161 4.69 -0.22 -36.22
CA SER A 161 5.77 -1.08 -35.73
C SER A 161 6.55 -0.34 -34.63
N LEU A 162 6.46 -0.81 -33.39
CA LEU A 162 7.23 -0.25 -32.28
C LEU A 162 8.73 -0.42 -32.52
N LYS A 163 9.14 -1.62 -32.86
CA LYS A 163 10.55 -1.94 -33.08
C LYS A 163 11.20 -1.04 -34.16
N GLN A 164 10.53 -0.86 -35.29
CA GLN A 164 11.07 -0.05 -36.39
C GLN A 164 10.99 1.44 -36.13
N ALA A 165 9.94 1.90 -35.42
CA ALA A 165 9.81 3.28 -34.97
C ALA A 165 10.98 3.68 -34.06
N LEU A 166 11.29 2.86 -33.08
CA LEU A 166 12.41 3.10 -32.16
C LEU A 166 13.78 2.94 -32.85
N ALA A 167 13.93 1.95 -33.74
CA ALA A 167 15.15 1.79 -34.53
C ALA A 167 15.44 3.00 -35.44
N ALA A 168 14.38 3.64 -36.00
CA ALA A 168 14.52 4.87 -36.79
C ALA A 168 15.00 6.06 -35.96
N GLN A 169 14.74 6.05 -34.65
CA GLN A 169 15.22 7.03 -33.67
C GLN A 169 16.61 6.69 -33.11
N GLY A 170 17.27 5.62 -33.59
CA GLY A 170 18.61 5.24 -33.21
C GLY A 170 18.72 4.13 -32.15
N PHE A 171 17.62 3.63 -31.62
CA PHE A 171 17.59 2.54 -30.63
C PHE A 171 17.68 1.19 -31.35
N LYS A 172 18.87 0.67 -31.42
CA LYS A 172 19.16 -0.60 -32.12
C LYS A 172 19.25 -1.72 -31.11
N GLY A 173 18.19 -2.38 -30.77
CA GLY A 173 18.23 -3.55 -29.92
C GLY A 173 19.39 -4.52 -30.33
N GLY A 174 19.78 -5.42 -29.49
CA GLY A 174 20.90 -6.32 -29.81
C GLY A 174 20.89 -7.59 -28.99
N THR A 175 20.47 -7.53 -27.76
CA THR A 175 20.42 -8.66 -26.83
C THR A 175 19.05 -8.78 -26.17
N ARG A 176 18.78 -9.92 -25.51
CA ARG A 176 17.55 -10.17 -24.78
C ARG A 176 17.31 -9.14 -23.65
N GLY A 177 18.40 -8.55 -23.09
CA GLY A 177 18.34 -7.53 -22.04
C GLY A 177 18.41 -6.09 -22.55
N ALA A 178 18.81 -5.86 -23.81
CA ALA A 178 18.95 -4.54 -24.42
C ALA A 178 18.13 -4.47 -25.71
N THR A 179 16.81 -4.43 -25.56
CA THR A 179 15.86 -4.26 -26.66
C THR A 179 15.76 -2.79 -27.08
N GLU A 180 15.22 -2.52 -28.26
CA GLU A 180 14.90 -1.16 -28.70
C GLU A 180 14.07 -0.40 -27.65
N TRP A 181 13.09 -1.07 -27.06
CA TRP A 181 12.23 -0.54 -26.01
C TRP A 181 13.01 -0.18 -24.74
N SER A 182 13.84 -1.11 -24.22
CA SER A 182 14.59 -0.84 -22.98
C SER A 182 15.60 0.30 -23.14
N GLN A 183 16.25 0.42 -24.31
CA GLN A 183 17.14 1.53 -24.61
C GLN A 183 16.39 2.86 -24.69
N TRP A 184 15.23 2.88 -25.34
CA TRP A 184 14.39 4.06 -25.43
C TRP A 184 13.86 4.49 -24.05
N VAL A 185 13.36 3.55 -23.25
CA VAL A 185 12.90 3.84 -21.86
C VAL A 185 14.03 4.43 -21.01
N GLN A 186 15.25 3.89 -21.14
CA GLN A 186 16.40 4.41 -20.45
C GLN A 186 16.72 5.85 -20.90
N SER A 187 16.69 6.11 -22.20
CA SER A 187 16.85 7.46 -22.75
C SER A 187 15.79 8.44 -22.24
N GLU A 188 14.50 8.03 -22.17
CA GLU A 188 13.45 8.90 -21.66
C GLU A 188 13.59 9.15 -20.15
N LYS A 189 14.09 8.18 -19.36
CA LYS A 189 14.48 8.42 -17.96
C LYS A 189 15.61 9.45 -17.84
N GLU A 190 16.58 9.40 -18.72
CA GLU A 190 17.70 10.38 -18.75
C GLU A 190 17.20 11.78 -19.13
N GLN A 191 16.23 11.88 -20.06
CA GLN A 191 15.58 13.15 -20.37
C GLN A 191 14.78 13.71 -19.19
N LEU A 192 14.05 12.86 -18.47
CA LEU A 192 13.35 13.27 -17.24
C LEU A 192 14.34 13.69 -16.16
N ALA A 193 15.45 12.97 -16.00
CA ALA A 193 16.50 13.32 -15.05
C ALA A 193 17.15 14.68 -15.39
N ALA A 194 17.34 14.99 -16.68
CA ALA A 194 17.85 16.30 -17.11
C ALA A 194 16.89 17.44 -16.77
N VAL A 195 15.57 17.20 -16.83
CA VAL A 195 14.58 18.16 -16.34
C VAL A 195 14.66 18.28 -14.82
N MET A 196 14.72 17.16 -14.08
CA MET A 196 14.80 17.14 -12.61
C MET A 196 15.98 17.95 -12.07
N VAL A 197 17.13 17.89 -12.72
CA VAL A 197 18.33 18.66 -12.33
C VAL A 197 18.07 20.17 -12.32
N ARG A 198 17.24 20.69 -13.23
CA ARG A 198 16.87 22.12 -13.25
C ARG A 198 16.07 22.57 -12.02
N TYR A 199 15.50 21.61 -11.29
CA TYR A 199 14.73 21.80 -10.08
C TYR A 199 15.45 21.27 -8.83
N ASP A 200 16.79 21.15 -8.89
CA ASP A 200 17.65 20.66 -7.79
C ASP A 200 17.30 19.24 -7.30
N ILE A 201 16.75 18.41 -8.21
CA ILE A 201 16.45 16.99 -7.96
C ILE A 201 17.46 16.13 -8.71
N GLN A 202 18.22 15.32 -7.99
CA GLN A 202 19.13 14.35 -8.56
C GLN A 202 18.44 12.98 -8.73
N TRP A 203 18.64 12.34 -9.86
CA TRP A 203 18.17 11.00 -10.09
C TRP A 203 18.95 10.00 -9.22
N GLU A 204 18.23 9.27 -8.38
CA GLU A 204 18.76 8.16 -7.59
C GLU A 204 18.52 6.84 -8.32
N GLN A 205 19.62 6.18 -8.72
CA GLN A 205 19.55 4.87 -9.35
C GLN A 205 19.77 3.80 -8.26
N THR A 206 18.70 3.15 -7.83
CA THR A 206 18.79 2.11 -6.78
C THR A 206 19.37 0.80 -7.29
N GLY A 207 19.47 0.61 -8.62
CA GLY A 207 19.96 -0.63 -9.22
C GLY A 207 19.04 -1.84 -9.00
N THR A 208 17.95 -1.65 -8.30
CA THR A 208 16.94 -2.68 -8.08
C THR A 208 16.00 -2.74 -9.28
N HIS A 209 15.94 -3.89 -9.94
CA HIS A 209 14.87 -4.20 -10.89
C HIS A 209 13.68 -4.78 -10.13
N GLU A 210 13.12 -4.03 -9.19
CA GLU A 210 11.90 -4.46 -8.52
C GLU A 210 10.79 -4.56 -9.56
N LYS A 211 10.23 -5.76 -9.68
CA LYS A 211 9.02 -5.95 -10.47
C LYS A 211 7.93 -5.12 -9.83
N HIS A 212 7.32 -4.24 -10.63
CA HIS A 212 6.09 -3.58 -10.19
C HIS A 212 5.08 -4.62 -9.74
N LEU A 213 4.77 -4.57 -8.46
CA LEU A 213 3.76 -5.44 -7.88
C LEU A 213 2.40 -5.05 -8.47
N SER A 214 1.58 -6.02 -8.79
CA SER A 214 0.17 -5.71 -9.08
C SER A 214 -0.47 -5.07 -7.84
N VAL A 215 -1.52 -4.27 -8.02
CA VAL A 215 -2.25 -3.66 -6.89
C VAL A 215 -2.64 -4.71 -5.84
N LEU A 216 -2.95 -5.94 -6.28
CA LEU A 216 -3.25 -7.06 -5.38
C LEU A 216 -2.01 -7.55 -4.63
N ASP A 217 -0.87 -7.67 -5.30
CA ASP A 217 0.38 -8.10 -4.65
C ASP A 217 0.91 -7.04 -3.69
N TYR A 218 0.76 -5.76 -4.04
CA TYR A 218 1.08 -4.64 -3.14
C TYR A 218 0.18 -4.66 -1.89
N LYS A 219 -1.15 -4.78 -2.05
CA LYS A 219 -2.09 -4.92 -0.93
C LYS A 219 -1.77 -6.15 -0.07
N LYS A 220 -1.34 -7.25 -0.68
CA LYS A 220 -0.91 -8.46 0.04
C LYS A 220 0.34 -8.18 0.88
N GLN A 221 1.34 -7.52 0.32
CA GLN A 221 2.58 -7.18 1.02
C GLN A 221 2.36 -6.20 2.17
N GLU A 222 1.48 -5.22 2.01
CA GLU A 222 1.09 -4.30 3.09
C GLU A 222 0.36 -5.06 4.22
N ARG A 223 -0.55 -5.98 3.88
CA ARG A 223 -1.21 -6.84 4.87
C ARG A 223 -0.23 -7.78 5.60
N GLU A 224 0.79 -8.29 4.93
CA GLU A 224 1.83 -9.09 5.56
C GLU A 224 2.65 -8.27 6.57
N LYS A 225 2.92 -6.99 6.28
CA LYS A 225 3.57 -6.05 7.22
C LYS A 225 2.68 -5.76 8.44
N GLU A 226 1.37 -5.52 8.21
CA GLU A 226 0.39 -5.32 9.29
C GLU A 226 0.31 -6.55 10.20
N ILE A 227 0.29 -7.77 9.64
CA ILE A 227 0.30 -9.02 10.40
C ILE A 227 1.57 -9.14 11.23
N ALA A 228 2.74 -8.88 10.66
CA ALA A 228 4.01 -8.94 11.39
C ALA A 228 4.06 -7.93 12.55
N ALA A 229 3.51 -6.72 12.38
CA ALA A 229 3.40 -5.73 13.44
C ALA A 229 2.44 -6.17 14.56
N LEU A 230 1.32 -6.79 14.19
CA LEU A 230 0.36 -7.36 15.15
C LEU A 230 0.96 -8.54 15.93
N ASP A 231 1.72 -9.41 15.26
CA ASP A 231 2.41 -10.54 15.90
C ASP A 231 3.46 -10.05 16.91
N SER A 232 4.20 -8.97 16.58
CA SER A 232 5.14 -8.34 17.52
C SER A 232 4.41 -7.79 18.76
N THR A 233 3.28 -7.09 18.56
CA THR A 233 2.46 -6.56 19.66
C THR A 233 1.90 -7.69 20.54
N LEU A 234 1.50 -8.80 19.93
CA LEU A 234 0.98 -9.97 20.62
C LEU A 234 2.07 -10.63 21.48
N ALA A 235 3.30 -10.73 20.97
CA ALA A 235 4.44 -11.23 21.72
C ALA A 235 4.76 -10.34 22.94
N GLU A 236 4.75 -9.01 22.79
CA GLU A 236 4.94 -8.06 23.90
C GLU A 236 3.85 -8.23 24.99
N LYS A 237 2.59 -8.41 24.57
CA LYS A 237 1.48 -8.62 25.51
C LYS A 237 1.56 -9.96 26.24
N GLN A 238 2.07 -11.00 25.58
CA GLN A 238 2.32 -12.30 26.22
C GLN A 238 3.41 -12.19 27.29
N ASP A 239 4.49 -11.45 27.04
CA ASP A 239 5.56 -11.20 28.00
C ASP A 239 5.07 -10.39 29.22
N GLU A 240 4.23 -9.38 28.98
CA GLU A 240 3.54 -8.64 30.05
C GLU A 240 2.68 -9.55 30.93
N LEU A 241 1.92 -10.47 30.32
CA LEU A 241 1.09 -11.46 31.04
C LEU A 241 1.93 -12.41 31.89
N GLU A 242 3.05 -12.88 31.36
CA GLU A 242 3.97 -13.75 32.10
C GLU A 242 4.59 -13.01 33.30
N THR A 243 4.99 -11.75 33.09
CA THR A 243 5.47 -10.88 34.16
C THR A 243 4.42 -10.69 35.29
N VAL A 244 3.15 -10.51 34.90
CA VAL A 244 2.03 -10.39 35.86
C VAL A 244 1.83 -11.71 36.61
N ARG A 245 1.85 -12.85 35.94
CA ARG A 245 1.73 -14.18 36.56
C ARG A 245 2.83 -14.40 37.59
N ASN A 246 4.09 -14.13 37.24
CA ASN A 246 5.23 -14.28 38.16
C ASN A 246 5.10 -13.36 39.39
N ARG A 247 4.48 -12.15 39.25
CA ARG A 247 4.19 -11.28 40.39
C ARG A 247 3.12 -11.85 41.31
N ILE A 248 2.09 -12.49 40.77
CA ILE A 248 1.05 -13.16 41.55
C ILE A 248 1.65 -14.33 42.35
N GLU A 249 2.47 -15.17 41.71
CA GLU A 249 3.16 -16.27 42.40
C GLU A 249 4.08 -15.79 43.54
N ASN A 250 4.82 -14.69 43.31
CA ASN A 250 5.64 -14.06 44.34
C ASN A 250 4.80 -13.47 45.49
N PHE A 251 3.55 -13.05 45.25
CA PHE A 251 2.62 -12.59 46.28
C PHE A 251 2.16 -13.74 47.16
N ASP A 252 1.81 -14.87 46.57
CA ASP A 252 1.43 -16.08 47.34
C ASP A 252 2.57 -16.59 48.23
N GLN A 253 3.82 -16.51 47.73
CA GLN A 253 5.01 -16.82 48.56
C GLN A 253 5.19 -15.82 49.71
N GLY A 254 4.81 -14.56 49.51
CA GLY A 254 4.79 -13.52 50.55
C GLY A 254 3.78 -13.83 51.65
N ALA A 255 2.57 -14.31 51.31
CA ALA A 255 1.55 -14.71 52.26
C ALA A 255 2.04 -15.80 53.22
N HIS A 256 2.72 -16.83 52.69
CA HIS A 256 3.35 -17.88 53.48
C HIS A 256 4.48 -17.36 54.38
N SER A 257 5.09 -16.23 54.06
CA SER A 257 6.08 -15.59 54.95
C SER A 257 5.44 -14.95 56.16
N ILE A 258 4.20 -14.48 56.10
CA ILE A 258 3.45 -13.95 57.22
C ILE A 258 3.09 -15.07 58.19
N GLU A 259 2.63 -16.23 57.72
CA GLU A 259 2.35 -17.39 58.52
C GLU A 259 3.58 -17.85 59.33
N ARG A 260 4.76 -17.86 58.69
CA ARG A 260 6.04 -18.17 59.36
C ARG A 260 6.41 -17.11 60.42
N LEU A 261 6.09 -15.85 60.19
CA LEU A 261 6.35 -14.80 61.15
C LEU A 261 5.46 -14.96 62.39
N GLU A 262 4.19 -15.35 62.21
CA GLU A 262 3.26 -15.66 63.27
C GLU A 262 3.81 -16.79 64.14
N GLN A 263 4.23 -17.92 63.54
CA GLN A 263 4.86 -19.05 64.22
C GLN A 263 6.14 -18.64 65.02
N ARG A 264 6.96 -17.73 64.44
CA ARG A 264 8.14 -17.18 65.15
C ARG A 264 7.78 -16.38 66.38
N ILE A 265 6.77 -15.54 66.28
CA ILE A 265 6.30 -14.72 67.41
C ILE A 265 5.81 -15.61 68.55
N GLU A 266 5.17 -16.75 68.23
CA GLU A 266 4.67 -17.69 69.24
C GLU A 266 5.76 -18.57 69.84
N SER A 267 6.78 -18.96 69.06
CA SER A 267 7.76 -19.99 69.48
C SER A 267 9.12 -19.45 69.92
N ASP A 268 9.58 -18.29 69.38
CA ASP A 268 10.94 -17.79 69.65
C ASP A 268 11.05 -17.16 71.05
N ALA A 269 12.09 -17.57 71.78
CA ALA A 269 12.40 -17.10 73.11
C ALA A 269 12.56 -15.56 73.22
N GLU A 270 12.89 -14.90 72.07
CA GLU A 270 13.03 -13.43 72.03
C GLU A 270 11.67 -12.67 72.14
N PHE A 271 10.57 -13.36 71.91
CA PHE A 271 9.21 -12.83 72.08
C PHE A 271 8.53 -13.34 73.35
N GLN A 272 9.22 -14.18 74.16
CA GLN A 272 8.74 -14.71 75.44
C GLN A 272 9.20 -13.83 76.60
N LEU A 273 8.34 -13.62 77.58
CA LEU A 273 8.72 -12.96 78.82
C LEU A 273 9.31 -13.99 79.78
N PRO A 274 10.53 -13.77 80.29
CA PRO A 274 11.09 -14.67 81.29
C PRO A 274 10.34 -14.54 82.63
N ASP A 275 10.32 -15.62 83.42
CA ASP A 275 9.75 -15.57 84.75
C ASP A 275 10.39 -14.51 85.61
N PRO A 276 9.61 -13.73 86.39
CA PRO A 276 10.14 -12.64 87.19
C PRO A 276 11.06 -13.15 88.33
N PRO A 277 12.31 -12.70 88.36
CA PRO A 277 13.22 -13.12 89.47
C PRO A 277 12.69 -12.69 90.85
N THR A 278 12.88 -13.53 91.83
CA THR A 278 12.27 -13.40 93.19
C THR A 278 12.58 -12.09 93.93
N LEU A 279 13.60 -11.37 93.55
CA LEU A 279 14.07 -10.14 94.17
C LEU A 279 13.89 -8.87 93.33
N MET A 280 13.24 -8.98 92.15
CA MET A 280 13.08 -7.86 91.25
C MET A 280 11.75 -7.17 91.41
N THR A 281 11.77 -5.81 91.48
CA THR A 281 10.54 -5.06 91.57
C THR A 281 9.76 -5.08 90.23
N ALA A 282 8.44 -4.99 90.28
CA ALA A 282 7.58 -4.96 89.10
C ALA A 282 7.96 -3.79 88.14
N LYS A 283 8.43 -2.67 88.67
CA LYS A 283 8.87 -1.52 87.91
C LYS A 283 10.17 -1.87 87.08
N THR A 284 11.13 -2.52 87.74
CA THR A 284 12.40 -2.92 87.10
C THR A 284 12.18 -4.06 86.06
N TYR A 285 11.31 -5.02 86.34
CA TYR A 285 10.91 -6.05 85.44
C TYR A 285 10.26 -5.47 84.15
N LYS A 286 9.31 -4.56 84.37
CA LYS A 286 8.67 -3.87 83.25
C LYS A 286 9.69 -3.12 82.36
N GLN A 287 10.55 -2.32 82.96
CA GLN A 287 11.57 -1.57 82.21
C GLN A 287 12.59 -2.45 81.48
N ARG A 288 12.97 -3.56 82.08
CA ARG A 288 14.07 -4.43 81.55
C ARG A 288 13.58 -5.44 80.54
N PHE A 289 12.38 -5.99 80.69
CA PHE A 289 11.87 -7.05 79.84
C PHE A 289 10.59 -6.69 79.07
N VAL A 290 9.61 -6.05 79.70
CA VAL A 290 8.31 -5.78 79.05
C VAL A 290 8.40 -4.61 78.06
N ASP A 291 9.01 -3.50 78.46
CA ASP A 291 9.09 -2.32 77.58
C ASP A 291 9.94 -2.55 76.33
N PRO A 292 11.07 -3.30 76.38
CA PRO A 292 11.79 -3.72 75.17
C PRO A 292 10.98 -4.65 74.24
N LEU A 293 10.29 -5.64 74.82
CA LEU A 293 9.43 -6.53 74.05
C LEU A 293 8.29 -5.81 73.35
N ILE A 294 7.63 -4.91 74.04
CA ILE A 294 6.57 -4.07 73.47
C ILE A 294 7.12 -3.21 72.33
N ARG A 295 8.33 -2.64 72.44
CA ARG A 295 8.96 -1.90 71.33
C ARG A 295 9.19 -2.79 70.14
N LYS A 296 9.74 -3.98 70.34
CA LYS A 296 10.00 -4.96 69.31
C LYS A 296 8.75 -5.43 68.60
N LEU A 297 7.69 -5.73 69.31
CA LEU A 297 6.39 -6.07 68.74
C LEU A 297 5.77 -4.91 67.93
N LYS A 298 5.92 -3.68 68.40
CA LYS A 298 5.50 -2.49 67.65
C LYS A 298 6.28 -2.29 66.33
N GLU A 299 7.57 -2.64 66.30
CA GLU A 299 8.39 -2.59 65.07
C GLU A 299 7.95 -3.66 64.11
N VAL A 300 7.76 -4.89 64.53
CA VAL A 300 7.22 -6.00 63.70
C VAL A 300 5.83 -5.60 63.13
N ILE A 301 4.93 -5.10 63.94
CA ILE A 301 3.61 -4.65 63.49
C ILE A 301 3.72 -3.55 62.42
N ARG A 302 4.61 -2.56 62.59
CA ARG A 302 4.84 -1.54 61.58
C ARG A 302 5.38 -2.09 60.28
N GLU A 303 6.29 -3.03 60.33
CA GLU A 303 6.86 -3.72 59.20
C GLU A 303 5.80 -4.53 58.41
N VAL A 304 4.94 -5.27 59.13
CA VAL A 304 3.81 -6.01 58.55
C VAL A 304 2.82 -5.02 57.88
N PHE A 305 2.45 -3.94 58.53
CA PHE A 305 1.58 -2.94 57.91
C PHE A 305 2.20 -2.30 56.69
N TYR A 306 3.49 -2.00 56.72
CA TYR A 306 4.19 -1.43 55.54
C TYR A 306 4.11 -2.40 54.35
N HIS A 307 4.41 -3.67 54.57
CA HIS A 307 4.33 -4.69 53.53
C HIS A 307 2.89 -4.93 53.06
N TYR A 308 1.92 -4.90 53.97
CA TYR A 308 0.51 -5.05 53.62
C TYR A 308 0.03 -3.90 52.72
N TYR A 309 0.31 -2.64 53.07
CA TYR A 309 -0.08 -1.50 52.25
C TYR A 309 0.59 -1.51 50.88
N LYS A 310 1.85 -1.89 50.83
CA LYS A 310 2.58 -2.05 49.57
C LYS A 310 1.99 -3.16 48.67
N ALA A 311 1.62 -4.28 49.28
CA ALA A 311 0.95 -5.38 48.57
C ALA A 311 -0.45 -4.95 48.10
N LEU A 312 -1.21 -4.23 48.92
CA LEU A 312 -2.54 -3.72 48.58
C LEU A 312 -2.48 -2.75 47.37
N ASP A 313 -1.55 -1.81 47.36
CA ASP A 313 -1.34 -0.88 46.25
C ASP A 313 -0.97 -1.64 44.97
N SER A 314 -0.08 -2.63 45.06
CA SER A 314 0.29 -3.50 43.95
C SER A 314 -0.89 -4.31 43.42
N TYR A 315 -1.74 -4.83 44.29
CA TYR A 315 -2.96 -5.55 43.93
C TYR A 315 -3.94 -4.65 43.17
N HIS A 316 -4.17 -3.42 43.64
CA HIS A 316 -5.06 -2.46 42.94
C HIS A 316 -4.53 -2.11 41.52
N ARG A 317 -3.23 -1.87 41.39
CA ARG A 317 -2.62 -1.63 40.06
C ARG A 317 -2.76 -2.83 39.15
N LEU A 318 -2.54 -4.03 39.68
CA LEU A 318 -2.66 -5.28 38.92
C LEU A 318 -4.11 -5.52 38.47
N ASN A 319 -5.08 -5.33 39.37
CA ASN A 319 -6.50 -5.51 39.08
C ASN A 319 -6.98 -4.54 37.99
N ASN A 320 -6.55 -3.27 38.05
CA ASN A 320 -6.86 -2.28 37.03
C ASN A 320 -6.25 -2.64 35.67
N THR A 321 -5.00 -3.11 35.66
CA THR A 321 -4.31 -3.55 34.43
C THR A 321 -5.00 -4.78 33.85
N ASN A 322 -5.37 -5.76 34.67
CA ASN A 322 -6.08 -6.95 34.24
C ASN A 322 -7.45 -6.61 33.61
N GLY A 323 -8.21 -5.71 34.24
CA GLY A 323 -9.48 -5.24 33.71
C GLY A 323 -9.37 -4.51 32.36
N ARG A 324 -8.25 -3.78 32.14
CA ARG A 324 -7.95 -3.17 30.84
C ARG A 324 -7.59 -4.22 29.79
N LEU A 325 -6.68 -5.13 30.10
CA LEU A 325 -6.24 -6.19 29.20
C LEU A 325 -7.38 -7.14 28.82
N TYR A 326 -8.28 -7.44 29.75
CA TYR A 326 -9.46 -8.27 29.46
C TYR A 326 -10.35 -7.62 28.41
N ARG A 327 -10.67 -6.33 28.55
CA ARG A 327 -11.47 -5.59 27.56
C ARG A 327 -10.80 -5.47 26.20
N GLU A 328 -9.48 -5.27 26.18
CA GLU A 328 -8.68 -5.20 24.96
C GLU A 328 -8.66 -6.55 24.23
N ASN A 329 -8.48 -7.65 24.97
CA ASN A 329 -8.54 -9.02 24.40
C ASN A 329 -9.92 -9.37 23.85
N GLU A 330 -10.98 -9.00 24.53
CA GLU A 330 -12.35 -9.18 24.03
C GLU A 330 -12.57 -8.43 22.72
N HIS A 331 -12.13 -7.17 22.66
CA HIS A 331 -12.20 -6.38 21.44
C HIS A 331 -11.39 -6.99 20.28
N LEU A 332 -10.14 -7.40 20.54
CA LEU A 332 -9.28 -8.04 19.54
C LEU A 332 -9.84 -9.38 19.05
N THR A 333 -10.49 -10.13 19.90
CA THR A 333 -11.15 -11.40 19.55
C THR A 333 -12.29 -11.13 18.56
N ILE A 334 -13.16 -10.15 18.84
CA ILE A 334 -14.27 -9.77 17.96
C ILE A 334 -13.75 -9.31 16.59
N VAL A 335 -12.71 -8.46 16.56
CA VAL A 335 -12.11 -7.99 15.31
C VAL A 335 -11.48 -9.14 14.52
N ASN A 336 -10.78 -10.04 15.19
CA ASN A 336 -10.15 -11.19 14.55
C ASN A 336 -11.17 -12.15 13.93
N ASP A 337 -12.27 -12.43 14.64
CA ASP A 337 -13.33 -13.30 14.11
C ASP A 337 -14.06 -12.67 12.92
N LYS A 338 -14.29 -11.35 12.96
CA LYS A 338 -14.80 -10.61 11.81
C LYS A 338 -13.87 -10.70 10.61
N LEU A 339 -12.56 -10.44 10.80
CA LEU A 339 -11.56 -10.51 9.75
C LEU A 339 -11.40 -11.93 9.19
N LYS A 340 -11.50 -12.97 10.02
CA LYS A 340 -11.52 -14.37 9.56
C LYS A 340 -12.71 -14.64 8.65
N GLY A 341 -13.91 -14.23 9.04
CA GLY A 341 -15.11 -14.39 8.23
C GLY A 341 -14.99 -13.68 6.88
N GLU A 342 -14.54 -12.42 6.86
CA GLU A 342 -14.30 -11.67 5.62
C GLU A 342 -13.25 -12.36 4.73
N ASN A 343 -12.17 -12.89 5.32
CA ASN A 343 -11.14 -13.64 4.60
C ASN A 343 -11.68 -14.93 3.98
N GLU A 344 -12.55 -15.66 4.67
CA GLU A 344 -13.17 -16.89 4.13
C GLU A 344 -14.07 -16.57 2.94
N VAL A 345 -14.89 -15.53 3.02
CA VAL A 345 -15.73 -15.06 1.92
C VAL A 345 -14.86 -14.68 0.72
N LEU A 346 -13.85 -13.82 0.93
CA LEU A 346 -12.94 -13.39 -0.13
C LEU A 346 -12.17 -14.55 -0.78
N ARG A 347 -11.77 -15.56 0.00
CA ARG A 347 -11.12 -16.78 -0.54
C ARG A 347 -12.07 -17.60 -1.39
N SER A 348 -13.33 -17.72 -0.99
CA SER A 348 -14.36 -18.40 -1.78
C SER A 348 -14.61 -17.67 -3.10
N GLU A 349 -14.86 -16.36 -3.06
CA GLU A 349 -15.04 -15.52 -4.25
C GLU A 349 -13.84 -15.59 -5.20
N LEU A 350 -12.62 -15.56 -4.66
CA LEU A 350 -11.40 -15.68 -5.45
C LEU A 350 -11.27 -17.06 -6.10
N LYS A 351 -11.72 -18.11 -5.43
CA LYS A 351 -11.75 -19.48 -5.99
C LYS A 351 -12.73 -19.56 -7.15
N ASP A 352 -13.93 -19.03 -6.98
CA ASP A 352 -14.97 -19.00 -8.01
C ASP A 352 -14.52 -18.16 -9.20
N PHE A 353 -13.91 -17.00 -8.96
CA PHE A 353 -13.32 -16.16 -9.98
C PHE A 353 -12.20 -16.86 -10.77
N ARG A 354 -11.36 -17.66 -10.11
CA ARG A 354 -10.34 -18.48 -10.78
C ARG A 354 -10.97 -19.56 -11.65
N PHE A 355 -12.06 -20.19 -11.24
CA PHE A 355 -12.78 -21.13 -12.07
C PHE A 355 -13.40 -20.45 -13.30
N LEU A 356 -14.05 -19.30 -13.14
CA LEU A 356 -14.56 -18.52 -14.26
C LEU A 356 -13.48 -18.15 -15.26
N ARG A 357 -12.32 -17.67 -14.78
CA ARG A 357 -11.16 -17.37 -15.65
C ARG A 357 -10.63 -18.60 -16.41
N LYS A 358 -10.66 -19.77 -15.78
CA LYS A 358 -10.22 -21.02 -16.41
C LYS A 358 -11.19 -21.48 -17.50
N VAL A 359 -12.49 -21.29 -17.31
CA VAL A 359 -13.53 -21.72 -18.26
C VAL A 359 -13.73 -20.73 -19.40
N LEU A 360 -13.78 -19.44 -19.13
CA LEU A 360 -14.11 -18.38 -20.08
C LEU A 360 -12.87 -17.72 -20.72
N GLY A 361 -11.68 -17.95 -20.15
CA GLY A 361 -10.45 -17.26 -20.55
C GLY A 361 -10.31 -15.86 -19.92
N SER A 362 -9.07 -15.46 -19.67
CA SER A 362 -8.76 -14.20 -18.98
C SER A 362 -9.30 -12.97 -19.71
N GLN A 363 -9.18 -12.93 -21.03
CA GLN A 363 -9.57 -11.79 -21.84
C GLN A 363 -11.09 -11.54 -21.84
N GLN A 364 -11.88 -12.63 -21.86
CA GLN A 364 -13.34 -12.53 -21.83
C GLN A 364 -13.85 -12.05 -20.46
N ILE A 365 -13.24 -12.53 -19.38
CA ILE A 365 -13.53 -12.08 -18.01
C ILE A 365 -13.16 -10.61 -17.84
N ASP A 366 -12.00 -10.16 -18.29
CA ASP A 366 -11.57 -8.77 -18.17
C ASP A 366 -12.52 -7.82 -18.95
N ASN A 367 -13.05 -8.25 -20.10
CA ASN A 367 -14.06 -7.52 -20.85
C ASN A 367 -15.41 -7.45 -20.10
N LEU A 368 -15.85 -8.55 -19.49
CA LEU A 368 -17.10 -8.59 -18.70
C LEU A 368 -17.00 -7.72 -17.45
N ILE A 369 -15.86 -7.71 -16.78
CA ILE A 369 -15.59 -6.84 -15.63
C ILE A 369 -15.64 -5.37 -16.05
N ALA A 370 -15.04 -5.02 -17.19
CA ALA A 370 -15.10 -3.65 -17.72
C ALA A 370 -16.55 -3.23 -18.00
N GLN A 371 -17.34 -4.08 -18.66
CA GLN A 371 -18.77 -3.80 -18.93
C GLN A 371 -19.60 -3.66 -17.64
N ALA A 372 -19.37 -4.54 -16.66
CA ALA A 372 -20.07 -4.48 -15.37
C ALA A 372 -19.76 -3.18 -14.60
N LYS A 373 -18.49 -2.76 -14.61
CA LYS A 373 -18.05 -1.48 -14.01
C LYS A 373 -18.68 -0.27 -14.70
N ASP A 374 -18.77 -0.30 -16.03
CA ASP A 374 -19.43 0.77 -16.79
C ASP A 374 -20.93 0.87 -16.49
N MET A 375 -21.61 -0.26 -16.38
CA MET A 375 -23.04 -0.30 -15.99
C MET A 375 -23.26 0.22 -14.56
N GLU A 376 -22.39 -0.14 -13.63
CA GLU A 376 -22.50 0.33 -12.24
C GLU A 376 -22.28 1.84 -12.13
N GLN A 377 -21.33 2.39 -12.90
CA GLN A 377 -21.11 3.84 -12.95
C GLN A 377 -22.31 4.59 -13.54
N GLN A 378 -22.90 4.08 -14.61
CA GLN A 378 -24.14 4.66 -15.19
C GLN A 378 -25.27 4.67 -14.17
N ARG A 379 -25.42 3.62 -13.39
CA ARG A 379 -26.42 3.49 -12.32
C ARG A 379 -26.20 4.51 -11.20
N LYS A 380 -24.95 4.70 -10.77
CA LYS A 380 -24.57 5.71 -9.75
C LYS A 380 -24.78 7.15 -10.26
N GLN A 381 -24.51 7.43 -11.54
CA GLN A 381 -24.78 8.73 -12.15
C GLN A 381 -26.29 9.01 -12.23
N THR A 382 -27.09 8.02 -12.61
CA THR A 382 -28.55 8.17 -12.68
C THR A 382 -29.16 8.40 -11.30
N GLN A 383 -28.64 7.76 -10.25
CA GLN A 383 -29.07 8.01 -8.87
C GLN A 383 -28.69 9.43 -8.38
N ARG A 384 -27.49 9.92 -8.73
CA ARG A 384 -27.06 11.28 -8.37
C ARG A 384 -27.87 12.37 -9.08
N THR A 385 -28.23 12.15 -10.34
CA THR A 385 -29.12 13.08 -11.08
C THR A 385 -30.52 13.08 -10.51
N ARG A 386 -31.07 11.95 -10.09
CA ARG A 386 -32.36 11.88 -9.40
C ARG A 386 -32.35 12.62 -8.05
N HIS A 387 -31.31 12.44 -7.24
CA HIS A 387 -31.17 13.19 -5.97
C HIS A 387 -30.96 14.70 -6.16
N ARG A 388 -30.36 15.13 -7.26
CA ARG A 388 -30.15 16.54 -7.56
C ARG A 388 -31.45 17.22 -8.01
N ASN A 389 -32.29 16.51 -8.75
CA ASN A 389 -33.59 17.04 -9.20
C ASN A 389 -34.64 17.10 -8.06
N THR A 390 -34.59 16.20 -7.09
CA THR A 390 -35.49 16.25 -5.92
C THR A 390 -35.11 17.35 -4.91
N ASN A 391 -33.90 17.92 -4.95
CA ASN A 391 -33.52 19.06 -4.13
C ASN A 391 -33.80 20.45 -4.80
N TYR A 392 -34.23 20.47 -6.05
CA TYR A 392 -34.67 21.71 -6.73
C TYR A 392 -36.20 21.90 -6.71
N GLU A 393 -36.97 20.92 -6.22
CA GLU A 393 -38.44 20.96 -6.09
C GLU A 393 -38.92 21.09 -4.63
N ARG A 394 -38.03 21.56 -3.72
CA ARG A 394 -38.40 21.93 -2.33
C ARG A 394 -38.00 23.39 -2.02
#